data_d28ca269795903a6bd27d9673c34f900
#
_entry.id   d28ca269795903a6bd27d9673c34f900
#
_cell.length_a   1.000
_cell.length_b   1.000
_cell.length_c   1.000
_cell.angle_alpha   90.00
_cell.angle_beta   90.00
_cell.angle_gamma   90.00
#
_symmetry.space_group_name_H-M   'P 1'
#
loop_
_entity.id
_entity.type
_entity.pdbx_description
1 polymer ?
#
loop_
_entity_poly.entity_id
_entity_poly.type
_entity_poly.pdbx_seq_one_letter_code
_entity_poly.pdbx_strand_id
1 'polypeptide(L)'
;MNGINDVNGPNGQQHYKPLEAQSIAQRQQEVWNVCRALKDRNELYGVLTRNSAIAMWGVPDPSMDSARTADGVPVVHVVVQTARNRRKGIPGVVAHVWKGLSEEHICHTQDGIDVLAPEPTWASMAETLSVDMLVELAESQMRHGRTTKEKLAVFLEGNSFRGRRKCQLALLLVESGSDSPKETELRLCLLSYGLSGFAVGYVVSGISFENGAAVTLDLADPELKIGIEYDGDHHRTDKMQWRRDVWKRRQLESMGWTIVAVTQLDLSDEPHRAALAMNVAMIRARKSGHPVALHTQVSW
;
A
#
# COMPACT_ATOMS: atom_id res chain seq x y z
N MET A 1 7.48 -25.84 2.83
CA MET A 1 6.97 -24.48 3.16
C MET A 1 8.15 -23.51 3.26
N ASN A 2 8.83 -23.22 2.19
CA ASN A 2 9.91 -22.22 2.12
C ASN A 2 10.08 -21.85 0.64
N GLY A 3 9.32 -20.93 0.17
CA GLY A 3 9.47 -20.46 -1.20
C GLY A 3 9.09 -19.00 -1.31
N ILE A 4 10.06 -18.16 -1.49
CA ILE A 4 10.06 -16.68 -1.58
C ILE A 4 10.50 -15.99 -0.26
N ASN A 5 11.06 -16.69 0.72
CA ASN A 5 11.48 -16.12 2.00
C ASN A 5 12.99 -15.97 2.13
N ASP A 6 13.72 -15.46 1.16
CA ASP A 6 15.10 -15.04 1.38
C ASP A 6 15.43 -13.76 0.62
N VAL A 7 14.91 -12.65 1.12
CA VAL A 7 15.55 -11.33 1.01
C VAL A 7 15.34 -10.62 2.34
N ASN A 8 16.03 -11.09 3.38
CA ASN A 8 16.18 -10.34 4.62
C ASN A 8 17.21 -9.23 4.39
N GLY A 9 16.75 -8.01 4.13
CA GLY A 9 17.52 -6.81 4.35
C GLY A 9 17.67 -6.55 5.85
N PRO A 10 18.77 -5.98 6.33
CA PRO A 10 19.02 -5.75 7.74
C PRO A 10 18.13 -4.62 8.28
N ASN A 11 17.46 -4.90 9.40
CA ASN A 11 16.75 -3.96 10.27
C ASN A 11 15.39 -3.41 9.77
N GLY A 12 14.36 -4.22 9.94
CA GLY A 12 12.98 -3.77 9.98
C GLY A 12 12.17 -4.75 10.80
N GLN A 13 12.02 -4.53 12.11
CA GLN A 13 10.97 -5.19 12.88
C GLN A 13 9.64 -4.70 12.32
N GLN A 14 9.04 -5.53 11.47
CA GLN A 14 7.73 -5.29 10.89
C GLN A 14 6.69 -5.34 12.02
N HIS A 15 6.20 -4.19 12.43
CA HIS A 15 5.04 -4.09 13.31
C HIS A 15 3.75 -4.27 12.49
N TYR A 16 3.56 -5.48 11.96
CA TYR A 16 2.29 -5.86 11.36
C TYR A 16 1.21 -5.95 12.43
N LYS A 17 0.05 -5.32 12.16
CA LYS A 17 -1.17 -5.64 12.91
C LYS A 17 -1.50 -7.11 12.66
N PRO A 18 -1.58 -7.99 13.67
CA PRO A 18 -1.65 -9.45 13.48
C PRO A 18 -2.81 -9.89 12.57
N LEU A 19 -3.94 -9.19 12.60
CA LEU A 19 -5.13 -9.50 11.78
C LEU A 19 -4.91 -9.19 10.29
N GLU A 20 -4.23 -8.10 9.95
CA GLU A 20 -3.93 -7.76 8.56
C GLU A 20 -2.92 -8.76 7.96
N ALA A 21 -1.86 -9.08 8.68
CA ALA A 21 -0.90 -10.09 8.28
C ALA A 21 -1.55 -11.47 8.07
N GLN A 22 -2.50 -11.84 8.94
CA GLN A 22 -3.25 -13.10 8.83
C GLN A 22 -4.14 -13.11 7.58
N SER A 23 -4.84 -12.01 7.28
CA SER A 23 -5.68 -11.89 6.08
C SER A 23 -4.86 -11.94 4.78
N ILE A 24 -3.69 -11.32 4.75
CA ILE A 24 -2.76 -11.36 3.61
C ILE A 24 -2.25 -12.79 3.39
N ALA A 25 -1.79 -13.46 4.46
CA ALA A 25 -1.30 -14.84 4.39
C ALA A 25 -2.39 -15.82 3.96
N GLN A 26 -3.62 -15.64 4.45
CA GLN A 26 -4.76 -16.46 4.04
C GLN A 26 -5.05 -16.28 2.55
N ARG A 27 -5.08 -15.05 2.05
CA ARG A 27 -5.32 -14.75 0.63
C ARG A 27 -4.21 -15.33 -0.26
N GLN A 28 -2.96 -15.19 0.15
CA GLN A 28 -1.83 -15.79 -0.55
C GLN A 28 -2.02 -17.31 -0.65
N GLN A 29 -2.38 -17.97 0.44
CA GLN A 29 -2.60 -19.41 0.49
C GLN A 29 -3.78 -19.85 -0.38
N GLU A 30 -4.88 -19.10 -0.39
CA GLU A 30 -6.04 -19.39 -1.25
C GLU A 30 -5.65 -19.33 -2.74
N VAL A 31 -5.00 -18.25 -3.19
CA VAL A 31 -4.56 -18.12 -4.59
C VAL A 31 -3.55 -19.21 -4.95
N TRP A 32 -2.61 -19.49 -4.04
CA TRP A 32 -1.64 -20.58 -4.22
C TRP A 32 -2.31 -21.93 -4.46
N ASN A 33 -3.27 -22.30 -3.61
CA ASN A 33 -4.00 -23.56 -3.72
C ASN A 33 -4.73 -23.68 -5.06
N VAL A 34 -5.37 -22.59 -5.52
CA VAL A 34 -6.05 -22.56 -6.82
C VAL A 34 -5.05 -22.73 -7.97
N CYS A 35 -3.92 -22.02 -7.91
CA CYS A 35 -2.89 -22.13 -8.94
C CYS A 35 -2.31 -23.56 -9.02
N ARG A 36 -2.07 -24.22 -7.88
CA ARG A 36 -1.63 -25.62 -7.85
C ARG A 36 -2.67 -26.55 -8.48
N ALA A 37 -3.94 -26.42 -8.09
CA ALA A 37 -5.00 -27.26 -8.66
C ALA A 37 -5.15 -27.05 -10.17
N LEU A 38 -5.00 -25.83 -10.68
CA LEU A 38 -4.98 -25.54 -12.12
C LEU A 38 -3.76 -26.16 -12.80
N LYS A 39 -2.60 -26.10 -12.17
CA LYS A 39 -1.36 -26.69 -12.69
C LYS A 39 -1.45 -28.20 -12.79
N ASP A 40 -1.96 -28.87 -11.75
CA ASP A 40 -2.12 -30.32 -11.71
C ASP A 40 -3.05 -30.83 -12.85
N ARG A 41 -4.02 -29.99 -13.26
CA ARG A 41 -4.89 -30.25 -14.41
C ARG A 41 -4.34 -29.78 -15.76
N ASN A 42 -3.10 -29.25 -15.77
CA ASN A 42 -2.49 -28.62 -16.95
C ASN A 42 -3.33 -27.45 -17.52
N GLU A 43 -4.07 -26.77 -16.68
CA GLU A 43 -4.93 -25.61 -16.99
C GLU A 43 -4.26 -24.27 -16.68
N LEU A 44 -3.26 -24.24 -15.77
CA LEU A 44 -2.48 -23.05 -15.52
C LEU A 44 -1.54 -22.78 -16.71
N TYR A 45 -1.59 -21.56 -17.22
CA TYR A 45 -0.74 -21.11 -18.32
C TYR A 45 -0.46 -19.62 -18.21
N GLY A 46 0.61 -19.16 -18.88
CA GLY A 46 1.03 -17.76 -18.78
C GLY A 46 1.57 -17.41 -17.38
N VAL A 47 1.72 -16.13 -17.12
CA VAL A 47 2.35 -15.58 -15.92
C VAL A 47 1.28 -14.97 -15.04
N LEU A 48 1.27 -15.25 -13.75
CA LEU A 48 0.35 -14.61 -12.80
C LEU A 48 0.52 -13.10 -12.82
N THR A 49 -0.59 -12.38 -12.84
CA THR A 49 -0.64 -10.91 -12.94
C THR A 49 -1.72 -10.33 -12.03
N ARG A 50 -1.78 -9.01 -11.93
CA ARG A 50 -2.82 -8.26 -11.21
C ARG A 50 -2.99 -8.76 -9.78
N ASN A 51 -4.24 -8.91 -9.31
CA ASN A 51 -4.59 -9.34 -7.95
C ASN A 51 -3.98 -10.70 -7.59
N SER A 52 -3.83 -11.62 -8.57
CA SER A 52 -3.18 -12.92 -8.34
C SER A 52 -1.69 -12.76 -8.04
N ALA A 53 -0.99 -11.89 -8.77
CA ALA A 53 0.42 -11.60 -8.49
C ALA A 53 0.57 -10.83 -7.16
N ILE A 54 -0.30 -9.84 -6.86
CA ILE A 54 -0.31 -9.12 -5.57
C ILE A 54 -0.44 -10.12 -4.41
N ALA A 55 -1.38 -11.06 -4.49
CA ALA A 55 -1.55 -12.09 -3.48
C ALA A 55 -0.29 -12.98 -3.33
N MET A 56 0.32 -13.39 -4.45
CA MET A 56 1.55 -14.19 -4.42
C MET A 56 2.72 -13.45 -3.79
N TRP A 57 2.81 -12.12 -3.95
CA TRP A 57 3.81 -11.28 -3.30
C TRP A 57 3.53 -11.05 -1.81
N GLY A 58 2.37 -11.45 -1.30
CA GLY A 58 1.98 -11.22 0.09
C GLY A 58 1.88 -9.74 0.44
N VAL A 59 1.26 -8.97 -0.44
CA VAL A 59 1.09 -7.52 -0.31
C VAL A 59 -0.40 -7.20 -0.20
N PRO A 60 -0.82 -6.20 0.60
CA PRO A 60 -2.19 -5.71 0.61
C PRO A 60 -2.65 -5.31 -0.79
N ASP A 61 -3.89 -5.65 -1.12
CA ASP A 61 -4.51 -5.29 -2.39
C ASP A 61 -5.46 -4.11 -2.17
N PRO A 62 -5.15 -2.91 -2.69
CA PRO A 62 -5.96 -1.74 -2.44
C PRO A 62 -7.34 -1.79 -3.09
N SER A 63 -7.54 -2.64 -4.11
CA SER A 63 -8.85 -2.77 -4.75
C SER A 63 -9.89 -3.43 -3.86
N MET A 64 -9.47 -4.17 -2.84
CA MET A 64 -10.30 -5.02 -1.98
C MET A 64 -11.25 -5.98 -2.76
N ASP A 65 -11.24 -5.90 -4.07
CA ASP A 65 -12.13 -6.60 -4.99
C ASP A 65 -11.42 -7.82 -5.58
N SER A 66 -11.31 -8.86 -4.75
CA SER A 66 -10.90 -10.17 -5.23
C SER A 66 -12.08 -10.80 -5.94
N ALA A 67 -12.12 -10.67 -7.26
CA ALA A 67 -13.11 -11.40 -8.06
C ALA A 67 -13.09 -12.89 -7.67
N ARG A 68 -14.28 -13.42 -7.37
CA ARG A 68 -14.49 -14.83 -7.06
C ARG A 68 -15.45 -15.46 -8.05
N THR A 69 -15.28 -16.74 -8.29
CA THR A 69 -16.25 -17.55 -9.04
C THR A 69 -17.55 -17.68 -8.24
N ALA A 70 -18.60 -18.21 -8.86
CA ALA A 70 -19.88 -18.49 -8.18
C ALA A 70 -19.71 -19.40 -6.94
N ASP A 71 -18.71 -20.27 -6.95
CA ASP A 71 -18.39 -21.19 -5.86
C ASP A 71 -17.45 -20.55 -4.80
N GLY A 72 -17.22 -19.24 -4.86
CA GLY A 72 -16.39 -18.51 -3.91
C GLY A 72 -14.87 -18.68 -4.06
N VAL A 73 -14.42 -19.35 -5.14
CA VAL A 73 -12.99 -19.57 -5.41
C VAL A 73 -12.36 -18.30 -6.01
N PRO A 74 -11.15 -17.90 -5.61
CA PRO A 74 -10.46 -16.76 -6.23
C PRO A 74 -10.31 -16.91 -7.74
N VAL A 75 -10.62 -15.87 -8.49
CA VAL A 75 -10.31 -15.79 -9.92
C VAL A 75 -8.81 -15.57 -10.10
N VAL A 76 -8.19 -16.40 -10.95
CA VAL A 76 -6.77 -16.31 -11.27
C VAL A 76 -6.57 -15.46 -12.53
N HIS A 77 -5.79 -14.39 -12.40
CA HIS A 77 -5.40 -13.54 -13.51
C HIS A 77 -4.04 -13.94 -14.05
N VAL A 78 -3.97 -14.21 -15.34
CA VAL A 78 -2.72 -14.53 -16.05
C VAL A 78 -2.46 -13.53 -17.18
N VAL A 79 -1.20 -13.30 -17.52
CA VAL A 79 -0.80 -12.52 -18.68
C VAL A 79 -0.02 -13.38 -19.66
N VAL A 80 -0.26 -13.16 -20.93
CA VAL A 80 0.44 -13.79 -22.06
C VAL A 80 0.92 -12.73 -23.03
N GLN A 81 1.99 -13.02 -23.78
CA GLN A 81 2.58 -12.05 -24.71
C GLN A 81 1.66 -11.75 -25.90
N THR A 82 0.93 -12.74 -26.43
CA THR A 82 0.06 -12.56 -27.59
C THR A 82 -1.34 -13.14 -27.36
N ALA A 83 -2.31 -12.64 -28.12
CA ALA A 83 -3.68 -13.17 -28.05
C ALA A 83 -3.79 -14.65 -28.48
N ARG A 84 -2.85 -15.14 -29.31
CA ARG A 84 -2.80 -16.54 -29.73
C ARG A 84 -2.44 -17.47 -28.57
N ASN A 85 -1.71 -16.99 -27.58
CA ASN A 85 -1.32 -17.77 -26.40
C ASN A 85 -2.44 -17.87 -25.36
N ARG A 86 -3.57 -17.19 -25.57
CA ARG A 86 -4.74 -17.32 -24.68
C ARG A 86 -5.40 -18.67 -24.87
N ARG A 87 -5.58 -19.38 -23.75
CA ARG A 87 -6.50 -20.54 -23.71
C ARG A 87 -7.89 -20.03 -23.31
N LYS A 88 -8.91 -20.52 -23.98
CA LYS A 88 -10.30 -20.16 -23.69
C LYS A 88 -11.00 -21.27 -22.88
N GLY A 89 -12.03 -20.90 -22.13
CA GLY A 89 -12.92 -21.87 -21.50
C GLY A 89 -12.38 -22.52 -20.22
N ILE A 90 -11.34 -21.96 -19.59
CA ILE A 90 -10.89 -22.42 -18.28
C ILE A 90 -11.64 -21.61 -17.21
N PRO A 91 -12.56 -22.25 -16.45
CA PRO A 91 -13.32 -21.56 -15.40
C PRO A 91 -12.38 -20.94 -14.35
N GLY A 92 -12.71 -19.73 -13.91
CA GLY A 92 -11.92 -19.03 -12.88
C GLY A 92 -10.56 -18.50 -13.35
N VAL A 93 -10.23 -18.56 -14.65
CA VAL A 93 -8.99 -17.98 -15.20
C VAL A 93 -9.31 -16.85 -16.17
N VAL A 94 -8.76 -15.68 -15.92
CA VAL A 94 -8.86 -14.48 -16.78
C VAL A 94 -7.50 -14.17 -17.40
N ALA A 95 -7.43 -14.19 -18.73
CA ALA A 95 -6.20 -13.95 -19.46
C ALA A 95 -6.10 -12.53 -20.01
N HIS A 96 -5.01 -11.87 -19.72
CA HIS A 96 -4.61 -10.56 -20.23
C HIS A 96 -3.54 -10.72 -21.32
N VAL A 97 -3.34 -9.67 -22.11
CA VAL A 97 -2.27 -9.65 -23.13
C VAL A 97 -1.40 -8.43 -22.89
N TRP A 98 -0.10 -8.67 -22.80
CA TRP A 98 0.89 -7.62 -22.79
C TRP A 98 2.02 -7.94 -23.77
N LYS A 99 2.07 -7.23 -24.90
CA LYS A 99 3.04 -7.47 -25.97
C LYS A 99 4.49 -7.25 -25.55
N GLY A 100 4.71 -6.39 -24.55
CA GLY A 100 6.02 -6.12 -23.97
C GLY A 100 6.47 -7.13 -22.92
N LEU A 101 5.71 -8.19 -22.66
CA LEU A 101 6.10 -9.22 -21.72
C LEU A 101 7.38 -9.92 -22.18
N SER A 102 8.40 -9.90 -21.34
CA SER A 102 9.71 -10.54 -21.56
C SER A 102 10.12 -11.31 -20.30
N GLU A 103 11.17 -12.11 -20.41
CA GLU A 103 11.68 -12.96 -19.33
C GLU A 103 12.10 -12.16 -18.09
N GLU A 104 12.65 -10.97 -18.27
CA GLU A 104 13.04 -10.06 -17.17
C GLU A 104 11.88 -9.60 -16.29
N HIS A 105 10.63 -9.73 -16.77
CA HIS A 105 9.42 -9.39 -16.04
C HIS A 105 8.88 -10.55 -15.20
N ILE A 106 9.51 -11.72 -15.24
CA ILE A 106 8.97 -12.97 -14.70
C ILE A 106 9.83 -13.45 -13.53
N CYS A 107 9.17 -13.79 -12.44
CA CYS A 107 9.77 -14.51 -11.33
C CYS A 107 9.26 -15.96 -11.34
N HIS A 108 10.18 -16.92 -11.35
CA HIS A 108 9.87 -18.34 -11.33
C HIS A 108 9.85 -18.84 -9.89
N THR A 109 8.75 -19.45 -9.47
CA THR A 109 8.68 -20.09 -8.16
C THR A 109 9.24 -21.50 -8.21
N GLN A 110 9.65 -22.04 -7.05
CA GLN A 110 10.16 -23.42 -6.94
C GLN A 110 9.11 -24.48 -7.39
N ASP A 111 7.83 -24.15 -7.26
CA ASP A 111 6.73 -25.03 -7.72
C ASP A 111 6.42 -24.83 -9.21
N GLY A 112 7.23 -24.06 -9.93
CA GLY A 112 7.07 -23.82 -11.37
C GLY A 112 5.78 -23.08 -11.71
N ILE A 113 5.42 -22.10 -10.88
CA ILE A 113 4.36 -21.12 -11.15
C ILE A 113 5.07 -19.80 -11.44
N ASP A 114 4.79 -19.24 -12.60
CA ASP A 114 5.38 -17.98 -13.03
C ASP A 114 4.54 -16.81 -12.55
N VAL A 115 5.20 -15.80 -11.98
CA VAL A 115 4.56 -14.60 -11.42
C VAL A 115 5.24 -13.36 -11.99
N LEU A 116 4.49 -12.33 -12.36
CA LEU A 116 5.10 -11.04 -12.69
C LEU A 116 5.93 -10.52 -11.52
N ALA A 117 7.11 -10.00 -11.80
CA ALA A 117 7.93 -9.27 -10.84
C ALA A 117 7.14 -8.10 -10.20
N PRO A 118 7.57 -7.55 -9.07
CA PRO A 118 6.80 -6.53 -8.36
C PRO A 118 6.45 -5.29 -9.21
N GLU A 119 7.40 -4.78 -9.99
CA GLU A 119 7.21 -3.59 -10.81
C GLU A 119 6.18 -3.79 -11.94
N PRO A 120 6.26 -4.85 -12.78
CA PRO A 120 5.21 -5.14 -13.74
C PRO A 120 3.90 -5.58 -13.09
N THR A 121 3.91 -6.16 -11.89
CA THR A 121 2.68 -6.42 -11.12
C THR A 121 1.97 -5.10 -10.80
N TRP A 122 2.67 -4.12 -10.25
CA TRP A 122 2.13 -2.77 -10.01
C TRP A 122 1.58 -2.14 -11.28
N ALA A 123 2.37 -2.14 -12.36
CA ALA A 123 1.97 -1.59 -13.64
C ALA A 123 0.73 -2.26 -14.24
N SER A 124 0.56 -3.57 -14.03
CA SER A 124 -0.60 -4.33 -14.52
C SER A 124 -1.93 -3.88 -13.92
N MET A 125 -1.88 -3.20 -12.74
CA MET A 125 -3.05 -2.67 -12.05
C MET A 125 -3.47 -1.28 -12.56
N ALA A 126 -2.68 -0.61 -13.39
CA ALA A 126 -2.94 0.75 -13.83
C ALA A 126 -4.24 0.95 -14.63
N GLU A 127 -4.77 -0.11 -15.25
CA GLU A 127 -6.05 -0.04 -15.95
C GLU A 127 -7.25 -0.01 -15.00
N THR A 128 -7.11 -0.57 -13.80
CA THR A 128 -8.22 -0.78 -12.85
C THR A 128 -8.15 0.12 -11.62
N LEU A 129 -6.95 0.43 -11.12
CA LEU A 129 -6.77 1.26 -9.94
C LEU A 129 -6.77 2.76 -10.27
N SER A 130 -7.21 3.59 -9.31
CA SER A 130 -6.98 5.03 -9.32
C SER A 130 -5.50 5.36 -9.11
N VAL A 131 -5.11 6.63 -9.25
CA VAL A 131 -3.74 7.07 -8.94
C VAL A 131 -3.42 6.82 -7.47
N ASP A 132 -4.32 7.18 -6.56
CA ASP A 132 -4.14 7.00 -5.10
C ASP A 132 -3.93 5.52 -4.74
N MET A 133 -4.76 4.64 -5.29
CA MET A 133 -4.62 3.19 -5.08
C MET A 133 -3.31 2.63 -5.68
N LEU A 134 -2.80 3.21 -6.78
CA LEU A 134 -1.48 2.85 -7.32
C LEU A 134 -0.35 3.32 -6.40
N VAL A 135 -0.48 4.49 -5.76
CA VAL A 135 0.47 4.95 -4.74
C VAL A 135 0.46 3.99 -3.56
N GLU A 136 -0.72 3.66 -3.05
CA GLU A 136 -0.92 2.74 -1.93
C GLU A 136 -0.29 1.36 -2.22
N LEU A 137 -0.50 0.81 -3.42
CA LEU A 137 0.10 -0.45 -3.84
C LEU A 137 1.63 -0.37 -3.93
N ALA A 138 2.17 0.72 -4.52
CA ALA A 138 3.62 0.92 -4.62
C ALA A 138 4.27 0.99 -3.23
N GLU A 139 3.72 1.83 -2.33
CA GLU A 139 4.22 1.97 -0.97
C GLU A 139 4.07 0.67 -0.17
N SER A 140 2.97 -0.08 -0.37
CA SER A 140 2.81 -1.40 0.22
C SER A 140 3.86 -2.40 -0.28
N GLN A 141 4.17 -2.43 -1.56
CA GLN A 141 5.25 -3.27 -2.10
C GLN A 141 6.62 -2.86 -1.54
N MET A 142 6.89 -1.55 -1.41
CA MET A 142 8.13 -1.02 -0.83
C MET A 142 8.26 -1.42 0.64
N ARG A 143 7.23 -1.25 1.43
CA ARG A 143 7.17 -1.63 2.86
C ARG A 143 7.42 -3.12 3.06
N HIS A 144 6.96 -3.96 2.14
CA HIS A 144 7.21 -5.41 2.15
C HIS A 144 8.56 -5.80 1.54
N GLY A 145 9.42 -4.84 1.20
CA GLY A 145 10.73 -5.10 0.60
C GLY A 145 10.68 -5.74 -0.78
N ARG A 146 9.56 -5.59 -1.50
CA ARG A 146 9.38 -6.19 -2.83
C ARG A 146 9.98 -5.32 -3.93
N THR A 147 9.92 -4.01 -3.77
CA THR A 147 10.46 -3.04 -4.74
C THR A 147 10.99 -1.80 -4.03
N THR A 148 11.51 -0.84 -4.82
CA THR A 148 11.86 0.53 -4.38
C THR A 148 11.32 1.54 -5.39
N LYS A 149 11.25 2.82 -4.99
CA LYS A 149 10.82 3.91 -5.88
C LYS A 149 11.69 3.98 -7.15
N GLU A 150 13.00 3.76 -7.00
CA GLU A 150 13.96 3.74 -8.10
C GLU A 150 13.71 2.60 -9.09
N LYS A 151 13.42 1.39 -8.58
CA LYS A 151 13.08 0.24 -9.44
C LYS A 151 11.79 0.48 -10.22
N LEU A 152 10.77 1.07 -9.58
CA LEU A 152 9.54 1.48 -10.26
C LEU A 152 9.81 2.53 -11.34
N ALA A 153 10.70 3.51 -11.08
CA ALA A 153 11.09 4.52 -12.05
C ALA A 153 11.79 3.90 -13.27
N VAL A 154 12.80 3.06 -13.04
CA VAL A 154 13.52 2.34 -14.08
C VAL A 154 12.59 1.48 -14.93
N PHE A 155 11.65 0.76 -14.28
CA PHE A 155 10.65 -0.01 -15.01
C PHE A 155 9.79 0.87 -15.91
N LEU A 156 9.33 2.03 -15.43
CA LEU A 156 8.55 2.97 -16.23
C LEU A 156 9.32 3.53 -17.43
N GLU A 157 10.61 3.79 -17.28
CA GLU A 157 11.45 4.30 -18.37
C GLU A 157 11.60 3.27 -19.48
N GLY A 158 11.85 2.02 -19.14
CA GLY A 158 12.12 0.94 -20.09
C GLY A 158 10.90 0.31 -20.74
N ASN A 159 9.69 0.54 -20.23
CA ASN A 159 8.53 -0.26 -20.62
C ASN A 159 7.34 0.56 -21.13
N SER A 160 6.64 -0.02 -22.11
CA SER A 160 5.38 0.53 -22.65
C SER A 160 4.22 -0.42 -22.35
N PHE A 161 3.19 0.10 -21.70
CA PHE A 161 1.98 -0.63 -21.33
C PHE A 161 0.79 0.32 -21.18
N ARG A 162 -0.41 -0.23 -21.10
CA ARG A 162 -1.63 0.56 -20.87
C ARG A 162 -1.64 1.12 -19.45
N GLY A 163 -2.00 2.40 -19.32
CA GLY A 163 -2.02 3.08 -18.04
C GLY A 163 -0.66 3.62 -17.56
N ARG A 164 0.42 3.52 -18.35
CA ARG A 164 1.76 4.02 -18.01
C ARG A 164 1.73 5.47 -17.48
N ARG A 165 0.92 6.36 -18.11
CA ARG A 165 0.81 7.75 -17.67
C ARG A 165 0.24 7.87 -16.25
N LYS A 166 -0.71 7.00 -15.89
CA LYS A 166 -1.26 6.95 -14.53
C LYS A 166 -0.20 6.49 -13.52
N CYS A 167 0.62 5.50 -13.87
CA CYS A 167 1.76 5.08 -13.05
C CYS A 167 2.80 6.19 -12.89
N GLN A 168 3.06 6.98 -13.93
CA GLN A 168 3.96 8.14 -13.83
C GLN A 168 3.43 9.17 -12.82
N LEU A 169 2.13 9.49 -12.85
CA LEU A 169 1.51 10.37 -11.86
C LEU A 169 1.59 9.78 -10.45
N ALA A 170 1.26 8.50 -10.29
CA ALA A 170 1.37 7.82 -9.00
C ALA A 170 2.80 7.87 -8.45
N LEU A 171 3.81 7.62 -9.28
CA LEU A 171 5.21 7.61 -8.84
C LEU A 171 5.70 8.97 -8.32
N LEU A 172 5.14 10.08 -8.80
CA LEU A 172 5.42 11.41 -8.26
C LEU A 172 4.93 11.57 -6.81
N LEU A 173 3.87 10.84 -6.45
CA LEU A 173 3.23 10.90 -5.14
C LEU A 173 3.71 9.83 -4.16
N VAL A 174 4.45 8.83 -4.64
CA VAL A 174 5.00 7.75 -3.81
C VAL A 174 6.04 8.29 -2.85
N GLU A 175 5.89 7.96 -1.56
CA GLU A 175 6.83 8.26 -0.49
C GLU A 175 7.19 6.98 0.28
N SER A 176 8.31 7.00 0.98
CA SER A 176 8.72 5.94 1.90
C SER A 176 8.40 6.31 3.34
N GLY A 177 8.24 5.31 4.22
CA GLY A 177 8.09 5.53 5.66
C GLY A 177 6.65 5.39 6.19
N SER A 178 5.67 5.15 5.32
CA SER A 178 4.31 4.79 5.74
C SER A 178 4.27 3.34 6.22
N ASP A 179 3.73 3.09 7.41
CA ASP A 179 3.63 1.75 8.01
C ASP A 179 2.33 1.02 7.66
N SER A 180 1.38 1.70 7.06
CA SER A 180 0.10 1.12 6.66
C SER A 180 -0.50 1.78 5.41
N PRO A 181 -1.40 1.09 4.67
CA PRO A 181 -2.17 1.70 3.58
C PRO A 181 -2.99 2.91 4.02
N LYS A 182 -3.50 2.92 5.25
CA LYS A 182 -4.30 4.02 5.79
C LYS A 182 -3.51 5.30 6.06
N GLU A 183 -2.25 5.17 6.42
CA GLU A 183 -1.34 6.32 6.51
C GLU A 183 -1.07 6.93 5.13
N THR A 184 -0.92 6.09 4.09
CA THR A 184 -0.83 6.55 2.70
C THR A 184 -2.12 7.28 2.29
N GLU A 185 -3.30 6.71 2.56
CA GLU A 185 -4.61 7.35 2.29
C GLU A 185 -4.74 8.70 3.00
N LEU A 186 -4.37 8.77 4.28
CA LEU A 186 -4.36 10.01 5.07
C LEU A 186 -3.47 11.08 4.43
N ARG A 187 -2.25 10.72 4.07
CA ARG A 187 -1.30 11.63 3.41
C ARG A 187 -1.84 12.17 2.09
N LEU A 188 -2.36 11.30 1.24
CA LEU A 188 -2.93 11.68 -0.05
C LEU A 188 -4.18 12.54 0.13
N CYS A 189 -5.02 12.23 1.12
CA CYS A 189 -6.16 13.06 1.48
C CYS A 189 -5.71 14.50 1.79
N LEU A 190 -4.79 14.70 2.70
CA LEU A 190 -4.31 16.04 3.05
C LEU A 190 -3.65 16.75 1.86
N LEU A 191 -2.86 16.02 1.07
CA LEU A 191 -2.20 16.55 -0.12
C LEU A 191 -3.22 17.03 -1.18
N SER A 192 -4.34 16.32 -1.34
CA SER A 192 -5.40 16.70 -2.29
C SER A 192 -6.07 18.04 -1.97
N TYR A 193 -6.01 18.48 -0.70
CA TYR A 193 -6.44 19.81 -0.27
C TYR A 193 -5.32 20.85 -0.21
N GLY A 194 -4.12 20.52 -0.74
CA GLY A 194 -2.96 21.43 -0.77
C GLY A 194 -2.14 21.45 0.51
N LEU A 195 -2.41 20.55 1.46
CA LEU A 195 -1.64 20.43 2.71
C LEU A 195 -0.44 19.50 2.49
N SER A 196 0.65 20.06 1.99
CA SER A 196 1.92 19.37 1.73
C SER A 196 2.98 19.64 2.80
N GLY A 197 4.15 18.97 2.67
CA GLY A 197 5.33 19.22 3.50
C GLY A 197 5.35 18.49 4.83
N PHE A 198 4.45 17.52 5.05
CA PHE A 198 4.55 16.61 6.19
C PHE A 198 5.63 15.55 5.95
N ALA A 199 6.49 15.34 6.95
CA ALA A 199 7.39 14.20 6.99
C ALA A 199 6.59 12.93 7.31
N VAL A 200 6.86 11.83 6.57
CA VAL A 200 6.20 10.53 6.72
C VAL A 200 7.01 9.66 7.67
N GLY A 201 6.36 8.94 8.59
CA GLY A 201 7.03 8.04 9.53
C GLY A 201 8.07 8.77 10.41
N TYR A 202 7.73 9.96 10.88
CA TYR A 202 8.69 10.84 11.57
C TYR A 202 9.07 10.32 12.95
N VAL A 203 10.37 10.10 13.16
CA VAL A 203 10.93 9.72 14.47
C VAL A 203 11.12 10.96 15.34
N VAL A 204 10.42 11.03 16.46
CA VAL A 204 10.52 12.17 17.39
C VAL A 204 11.78 12.03 18.25
N SER A 205 12.67 13.01 18.13
CA SER A 205 13.92 13.04 18.90
C SER A 205 13.68 13.32 20.38
N GLY A 206 14.52 12.73 21.24
CA GLY A 206 14.53 13.01 22.70
C GLY A 206 13.48 12.23 23.49
N ILE A 207 12.78 11.28 22.87
CA ILE A 207 11.80 10.42 23.51
C ILE A 207 11.85 9.00 22.94
N SER A 208 11.71 7.99 23.81
CA SER A 208 11.57 6.59 23.44
C SER A 208 10.65 5.88 24.43
N PHE A 209 10.06 4.78 24.01
CA PHE A 209 9.33 3.90 24.91
C PHE A 209 10.27 3.20 25.91
N GLU A 210 9.72 2.65 26.99
CA GLU A 210 10.49 1.95 28.04
C GLU A 210 11.37 0.82 27.49
N ASN A 211 10.95 0.16 26.43
CA ASN A 211 11.71 -0.89 25.74
C ASN A 211 12.76 -0.37 24.74
N GLY A 212 13.01 0.95 24.73
CA GLY A 212 13.94 1.60 23.80
C GLY A 212 13.43 1.84 22.38
N ALA A 213 12.19 1.42 22.06
CA ALA A 213 11.62 1.69 20.74
C ALA A 213 11.40 3.18 20.51
N ALA A 214 11.65 3.64 19.29
CA ALA A 214 11.43 5.02 18.90
C ALA A 214 9.94 5.40 18.97
N VAL A 215 9.66 6.66 19.29
CA VAL A 215 8.33 7.24 19.14
C VAL A 215 8.24 7.85 17.74
N THR A 216 7.31 7.35 16.95
CA THR A 216 7.06 7.79 15.56
C THR A 216 5.71 8.46 15.43
N LEU A 217 5.58 9.36 14.45
CA LEU A 217 4.33 9.97 14.01
C LEU A 217 4.10 9.61 12.54
N ASP A 218 2.89 9.24 12.18
CA ASP A 218 2.57 8.85 10.79
C ASP A 218 2.87 10.00 9.83
N LEU A 219 2.41 11.21 10.17
CA LEU A 219 2.75 12.44 9.48
C LEU A 219 3.15 13.50 10.50
N ALA A 220 4.19 14.27 10.19
CA ALA A 220 4.66 15.36 11.07
C ALA A 220 5.03 16.62 10.30
N ASP A 221 4.73 17.77 10.91
CA ASP A 221 5.36 19.05 10.62
C ASP A 221 6.27 19.37 11.82
N PRO A 222 7.58 19.03 11.76
CA PRO A 222 8.47 19.17 12.91
C PRO A 222 8.72 20.64 13.33
N GLU A 223 8.67 21.56 12.36
CA GLU A 223 8.90 22.98 12.63
C GLU A 223 7.74 23.57 13.44
N LEU A 224 6.52 23.22 13.08
CA LEU A 224 5.32 23.66 13.78
C LEU A 224 4.91 22.72 14.92
N LYS A 225 5.61 21.59 15.08
CA LYS A 225 5.27 20.54 16.05
C LYS A 225 3.81 20.10 15.92
N ILE A 226 3.41 19.71 14.72
CA ILE A 226 2.12 19.12 14.42
C ILE A 226 2.35 17.67 14.06
N GLY A 227 1.70 16.75 14.78
CA GLY A 227 1.67 15.33 14.49
C GLY A 227 0.27 14.92 14.05
N ILE A 228 0.16 14.07 13.05
CA ILE A 228 -1.11 13.51 12.60
C ILE A 228 -0.97 12.00 12.62
N GLU A 229 -1.88 11.30 13.28
CA GLU A 229 -1.82 9.85 13.49
C GLU A 229 -3.14 9.20 13.11
N TYR A 230 -3.07 8.14 12.34
CA TYR A 230 -4.23 7.31 12.02
C TYR A 230 -4.52 6.32 13.15
N ASP A 231 -5.63 6.52 13.84
CA ASP A 231 -6.11 5.63 14.91
C ASP A 231 -7.10 4.60 14.32
N GLY A 232 -6.59 3.43 14.00
CA GLY A 232 -7.41 2.33 13.50
C GLY A 232 -8.23 1.66 14.62
N ASP A 233 -9.45 1.21 14.31
CA ASP A 233 -10.40 0.61 15.26
C ASP A 233 -9.88 -0.63 16.02
N HIS A 234 -8.80 -1.26 15.55
CA HIS A 234 -8.25 -2.48 16.15
C HIS A 234 -7.51 -2.25 17.48
N HIS A 235 -7.20 -1.01 17.85
CA HIS A 235 -6.44 -0.70 19.09
C HIS A 235 -7.29 -0.67 20.36
N ARG A 236 -8.62 -0.71 20.25
CA ARG A 236 -9.54 -0.52 21.40
C ARG A 236 -9.61 -1.71 22.36
N THR A 237 -9.12 -2.89 21.97
CA THR A 237 -9.21 -4.12 22.78
C THR A 237 -7.95 -4.44 23.57
N ASP A 238 -6.79 -3.87 23.21
CA ASP A 238 -5.53 -4.08 23.92
C ASP A 238 -5.26 -2.97 24.94
N LYS A 239 -5.43 -3.30 26.23
CA LYS A 239 -5.16 -2.36 27.33
C LYS A 239 -3.71 -1.90 27.42
N MET A 240 -2.75 -2.72 26.99
CA MET A 240 -1.32 -2.35 27.02
C MET A 240 -1.01 -1.35 25.91
N GLN A 241 -1.54 -1.58 24.72
CA GLN A 241 -1.41 -0.65 23.60
C GLN A 241 -2.07 0.69 23.94
N TRP A 242 -3.30 0.69 24.46
CA TRP A 242 -3.98 1.92 24.88
C TRP A 242 -3.16 2.73 25.90
N ARG A 243 -2.52 2.07 26.90
CA ARG A 243 -1.66 2.77 27.88
C ARG A 243 -0.43 3.41 27.21
N ARG A 244 0.17 2.72 26.24
CA ARG A 244 1.29 3.24 25.46
C ARG A 244 0.89 4.47 24.64
N ASP A 245 -0.28 4.43 23.99
CA ASP A 245 -0.79 5.53 23.17
C ASP A 245 -1.12 6.77 24.03
N VAL A 246 -1.76 6.57 25.19
CA VAL A 246 -1.99 7.66 26.17
C VAL A 246 -0.67 8.26 26.69
N TRP A 247 0.31 7.41 27.00
CA TRP A 247 1.62 7.87 27.45
C TRP A 247 2.33 8.64 26.32
N LYS A 248 2.38 8.10 25.11
CA LYS A 248 2.97 8.75 23.94
C LYS A 248 2.38 10.14 23.72
N ARG A 249 1.05 10.25 23.70
CA ARG A 249 0.37 11.53 23.50
C ARG A 249 0.75 12.56 24.58
N ARG A 250 0.74 12.19 25.86
CA ARG A 250 1.12 13.08 26.96
C ARG A 250 2.54 13.58 26.83
N GLN A 251 3.48 12.70 26.46
CA GLN A 251 4.87 13.10 26.25
C GLN A 251 5.01 14.08 25.09
N LEU A 252 4.38 13.80 23.96
CA LEU A 252 4.39 14.67 22.79
C LEU A 252 3.78 16.04 23.11
N GLU A 253 2.64 16.09 23.79
CA GLU A 253 2.01 17.34 24.23
C GLU A 253 2.92 18.13 25.17
N SER A 254 3.60 17.47 26.12
CA SER A 254 4.58 18.14 27.03
C SER A 254 5.78 18.74 26.30
N MET A 255 6.12 18.19 25.12
CA MET A 255 7.15 18.71 24.23
C MET A 255 6.62 19.80 23.26
N GLY A 256 5.34 20.20 23.38
CA GLY A 256 4.70 21.25 22.59
C GLY A 256 4.13 20.77 21.24
N TRP A 257 4.04 19.44 21.03
CA TRP A 257 3.36 18.89 19.86
C TRP A 257 1.84 19.04 20.00
N THR A 258 1.19 19.29 18.87
CA THR A 258 -0.26 19.17 18.72
C THR A 258 -0.55 17.92 17.92
N ILE A 259 -1.26 16.95 18.51
CA ILE A 259 -1.53 15.67 17.86
C ILE A 259 -2.97 15.66 17.37
N VAL A 260 -3.14 15.41 16.08
CA VAL A 260 -4.43 15.19 15.41
C VAL A 260 -4.60 13.69 15.22
N ALA A 261 -5.54 13.09 15.95
CA ALA A 261 -5.93 11.69 15.74
C ALA A 261 -6.96 11.64 14.62
N VAL A 262 -6.74 10.75 13.66
CA VAL A 262 -7.58 10.54 12.48
C VAL A 262 -8.10 9.11 12.49
N THR A 263 -9.39 8.95 12.26
CA THR A 263 -10.05 7.64 12.25
C THR A 263 -10.55 7.28 10.84
N GLN A 264 -11.07 6.07 10.67
CA GLN A 264 -11.71 5.66 9.41
C GLN A 264 -12.88 6.59 9.04
N LEU A 265 -13.58 7.17 10.02
CA LEU A 265 -14.68 8.10 9.75
C LEU A 265 -14.20 9.38 9.05
N ASP A 266 -13.05 9.91 9.45
CA ASP A 266 -12.48 11.14 8.89
C ASP A 266 -12.07 10.97 7.41
N LEU A 267 -11.85 9.73 6.97
CA LEU A 267 -11.49 9.37 5.60
C LEU A 267 -12.65 8.76 4.78
N SER A 268 -13.84 8.62 5.36
CA SER A 268 -14.96 7.85 4.78
C SER A 268 -15.56 8.48 3.54
N ASP A 269 -15.72 9.79 3.52
CA ASP A 269 -16.37 10.54 2.45
C ASP A 269 -15.80 11.97 2.33
N GLU A 270 -16.22 12.67 1.28
CA GLU A 270 -15.75 14.03 0.98
C GLU A 270 -16.01 15.05 2.10
N PRO A 271 -17.20 15.14 2.73
CA PRO A 271 -17.42 16.06 3.83
C PRO A 271 -16.49 15.83 5.04
N HIS A 272 -16.23 14.58 5.41
CA HIS A 272 -15.32 14.26 6.51
C HIS A 272 -13.87 14.58 6.15
N ARG A 273 -13.43 14.25 4.93
CA ARG A 273 -12.09 14.59 4.41
C ARG A 273 -11.87 16.11 4.40
N ALA A 274 -12.85 16.87 3.92
CA ALA A 274 -12.79 18.34 3.93
C ALA A 274 -12.72 18.91 5.36
N ALA A 275 -13.50 18.35 6.29
CA ALA A 275 -13.47 18.77 7.70
C ALA A 275 -12.11 18.47 8.35
N LEU A 276 -11.52 17.29 8.09
CA LEU A 276 -10.18 16.95 8.54
C LEU A 276 -9.13 17.93 7.98
N ALA A 277 -9.15 18.17 6.68
CA ALA A 277 -8.22 19.09 6.03
C ALA A 277 -8.35 20.52 6.61
N MET A 278 -9.58 21.01 6.82
CA MET A 278 -9.83 22.30 7.45
C MET A 278 -9.27 22.37 8.86
N ASN A 279 -9.47 21.32 9.67
CA ASN A 279 -8.95 21.27 11.05
C ASN A 279 -7.41 21.35 11.05
N VAL A 280 -6.74 20.54 10.22
CA VAL A 280 -5.26 20.57 10.08
C VAL A 280 -4.78 21.94 9.61
N ALA A 281 -5.45 22.53 8.63
CA ALA A 281 -5.15 23.86 8.11
C ALA A 281 -5.26 24.95 9.19
N MET A 282 -6.30 24.91 10.01
CA MET A 282 -6.51 25.87 11.11
C MET A 282 -5.44 25.73 12.18
N ILE A 283 -5.02 24.51 12.52
CA ILE A 283 -3.93 24.25 13.47
C ILE A 283 -2.61 24.85 12.91
N ARG A 284 -2.33 24.58 11.63
CA ARG A 284 -1.14 25.06 10.93
C ARG A 284 -1.10 26.59 10.89
N ALA A 285 -2.21 27.23 10.54
CA ALA A 285 -2.36 28.69 10.54
C ALA A 285 -2.10 29.31 11.91
N ARG A 286 -2.69 28.72 12.96
CA ARG A 286 -2.52 29.20 14.34
C ARG A 286 -1.07 29.12 14.81
N LYS A 287 -0.35 28.06 14.44
CA LYS A 287 1.03 27.83 14.86
C LYS A 287 2.05 28.61 14.02
N SER A 288 1.81 28.79 12.73
CA SER A 288 2.70 29.52 11.83
C SER A 288 2.48 31.04 11.87
N GLY A 289 1.33 31.50 12.34
CA GLY A 289 0.93 32.91 12.24
C GLY A 289 0.54 33.35 10.81
N HIS A 290 0.49 32.41 9.85
CA HIS A 290 0.12 32.67 8.47
C HIS A 290 -1.29 32.12 8.15
N PRO A 291 -2.12 32.86 7.37
CA PRO A 291 -3.38 32.32 6.91
C PRO A 291 -3.14 31.09 6.01
N VAL A 292 -3.91 30.03 6.24
CA VAL A 292 -3.86 28.84 5.40
C VAL A 292 -4.85 29.00 4.28
N ALA A 293 -4.39 28.88 3.04
CA ALA A 293 -5.23 28.67 1.88
C ALA A 293 -5.44 27.15 1.71
N LEU A 294 -6.68 26.69 1.90
CA LEU A 294 -7.08 25.39 1.41
C LEU A 294 -7.43 25.50 -0.07
N HIS A 295 -6.96 24.55 -0.84
CA HIS A 295 -7.40 24.38 -2.22
C HIS A 295 -8.70 23.56 -2.25
N THR A 296 -9.51 23.74 -3.29
CA THR A 296 -10.54 22.76 -3.63
C THR A 296 -9.85 21.44 -3.92
N GLN A 297 -10.45 20.34 -3.48
CA GLN A 297 -9.88 19.00 -3.64
C GLN A 297 -9.41 18.78 -5.10
N VAL A 298 -8.17 18.37 -5.27
CA VAL A 298 -7.61 17.98 -6.57
C VAL A 298 -7.69 16.47 -6.69
N SER A 299 -8.34 15.97 -7.73
CA SER A 299 -8.28 14.55 -8.12
C SER A 299 -7.13 14.37 -9.13
N TRP A 300 -6.29 13.37 -8.89
CA TRP A 300 -5.16 12.99 -9.74
C TRP A 300 -5.56 12.19 -10.97
#